data_88f4526dd9e1b633963fd82154ff27d5
#
_entry.id   88f4526dd9e1b633963fd82154ff27d5
#
_cell.length_a   1.000
_cell.length_b   1.000
_cell.length_c   1.000
_cell.angle_alpha   90.00
_cell.angle_beta   90.00
_cell.angle_gamma   90.00
#
_symmetry.space_group_name_H-M   'P 1'
#
loop_
_entity.id
_entity.type
_entity.pdbx_description
1 polymer ?
#
loop_
_entity_poly.entity_id
_entity_poly.type
_entity_poly.pdbx_seq_one_letter_code
_entity_poly.pdbx_strand_id
1 'polypeptide(L)'
;EFFKIESYVNLVLQYLRLESFHDDLVLKKENLEDLVKEVEKKYALFFIQKGLTLNLHDLDRTIVTDKKWFMIILEQVLSNSLKYTKEGGIEIFCQDDVLYLKDTGLGIKDSDILRVFERGFSGYNGRLTHQSSGLGLYLSKKISDQLGNSLSLESQVGQGTTVKIGLAEKRLAID
;
A
#
# COMPACT_ATOMS: atom_id res chain seq x y z
N GLU A 1 -20.50 3.41 8.23
CA GLU A 1 -20.73 3.81 6.83
C GLU A 1 -20.10 5.15 6.47
N PHE A 2 -20.12 6.15 7.33
CA PHE A 2 -19.48 7.47 7.09
C PHE A 2 -18.00 7.38 6.74
N PHE A 3 -17.21 6.56 7.46
CA PHE A 3 -15.79 6.33 7.19
C PHE A 3 -15.51 5.74 5.81
N LYS A 4 -16.43 4.91 5.31
CA LYS A 4 -16.28 4.31 3.97
C LYS A 4 -16.50 5.33 2.86
N ILE A 5 -17.46 6.26 3.04
CA ILE A 5 -17.76 7.32 2.07
C ILE A 5 -16.60 8.32 2.03
N GLU A 6 -16.11 8.75 3.19
CA GLU A 6 -14.96 9.67 3.29
C GLU A 6 -13.71 9.07 2.66
N SER A 7 -13.42 7.81 2.94
CA SER A 7 -12.29 7.09 2.35
C SER A 7 -12.41 6.97 0.82
N TYR A 8 -13.61 6.70 0.32
CA TYR A 8 -13.86 6.62 -1.11
C TYR A 8 -13.74 7.98 -1.81
N VAL A 9 -14.29 9.03 -1.22
CA VAL A 9 -14.17 10.41 -1.75
C VAL A 9 -12.71 10.84 -1.79
N ASN A 10 -11.95 10.59 -0.74
CA ASN A 10 -10.52 10.89 -0.70
C ASN A 10 -9.76 10.13 -1.79
N LEU A 11 -10.07 8.86 -2.00
CA LEU A 11 -9.46 8.04 -3.05
C LEU A 11 -9.73 8.60 -4.45
N VAL A 12 -10.96 9.02 -4.72
CA VAL A 12 -11.35 9.64 -6.00
C VAL A 12 -10.64 10.98 -6.19
N LEU A 13 -10.54 11.81 -5.15
CA LEU A 13 -9.80 13.08 -5.20
C LEU A 13 -8.32 12.86 -5.47
N GLN A 14 -7.71 11.86 -4.86
CA GLN A 14 -6.32 11.48 -5.12
C GLN A 14 -6.13 11.00 -6.57
N TYR A 15 -7.07 10.24 -7.09
CA TYR A 15 -7.07 9.81 -8.49
C TYR A 15 -7.11 10.99 -9.46
N LEU A 16 -7.96 11.96 -9.21
CA LEU A 16 -8.06 13.17 -10.05
C LEU A 16 -6.78 14.01 -10.02
N ARG A 17 -6.07 14.03 -8.89
CA ARG A 17 -4.77 14.72 -8.78
C ARG A 17 -3.65 14.06 -9.59
N LEU A 18 -3.80 12.80 -10.00
CA LEU A 18 -2.79 12.13 -10.82
C LEU A 18 -2.54 12.83 -12.18
N GLU A 19 -3.52 13.53 -12.71
CA GLU A 19 -3.38 14.30 -13.94
C GLU A 19 -2.35 15.43 -13.80
N SER A 20 -2.23 16.03 -12.61
CA SER A 20 -1.26 17.08 -12.27
C SER A 20 -0.04 16.56 -11.49
N PHE A 21 0.20 15.26 -11.51
CA PHE A 21 1.26 14.61 -10.71
C PHE A 21 2.62 15.28 -10.83
N HIS A 22 3.06 15.56 -12.05
CA HIS A 22 4.37 16.15 -12.31
C HIS A 22 4.49 17.60 -11.82
N ASP A 23 3.39 18.35 -11.81
CA ASP A 23 3.37 19.75 -11.35
C ASP A 23 3.49 19.84 -9.83
N ASP A 24 2.98 18.82 -9.13
CA ASP A 24 2.95 18.74 -7.67
C ASP A 24 4.10 17.91 -7.06
N LEU A 25 4.95 17.31 -7.89
CA LEU A 25 6.00 16.40 -7.46
C LEU A 25 7.11 17.13 -6.72
N VAL A 26 7.33 16.76 -5.45
CA VAL A 26 8.41 17.29 -4.61
C VAL A 26 9.24 16.13 -4.05
N LEU A 27 10.36 15.83 -4.70
CA LEU A 27 11.27 14.79 -4.28
C LEU A 27 12.18 15.28 -3.15
N LYS A 28 12.24 14.55 -2.05
CA LYS A 28 13.10 14.81 -0.89
C LYS A 28 13.69 13.51 -0.37
N LYS A 29 14.79 13.66 0.39
CA LYS A 29 15.31 12.57 1.22
C LYS A 29 14.37 12.37 2.39
N GLU A 30 13.84 11.16 2.52
CA GLU A 30 12.93 10.76 3.59
C GLU A 30 13.49 9.53 4.30
N ASN A 31 13.28 9.45 5.61
CA ASN A 31 13.57 8.23 6.36
C ASN A 31 12.40 7.24 6.21
N LEU A 32 12.68 6.05 5.70
CA LEU A 32 11.64 5.04 5.42
C LEU A 32 10.93 4.59 6.69
N GLU A 33 11.66 4.41 7.78
CA GLU A 33 11.10 4.01 9.08
C GLU A 33 10.08 5.04 9.59
N ASP A 34 10.39 6.33 9.47
CA ASP A 34 9.50 7.41 9.88
C ASP A 34 8.20 7.40 9.08
N LEU A 35 8.28 7.18 7.76
CA LEU A 35 7.10 7.09 6.90
C LEU A 35 6.22 5.90 7.29
N VAL A 36 6.81 4.74 7.52
CA VAL A 36 6.07 3.53 7.91
C VAL A 36 5.45 3.71 9.30
N LYS A 37 6.16 4.29 10.26
CA LYS A 37 5.64 4.59 11.60
C LYS A 37 4.48 5.60 11.59
N GLU A 38 4.50 6.55 10.67
CA GLU A 38 3.39 7.49 10.50
C GLU A 38 2.11 6.77 10.06
N VAL A 39 2.22 5.83 9.12
CA VAL A 39 1.10 4.99 8.70
C VAL A 39 0.66 4.04 9.81
N GLU A 40 1.61 3.43 10.54
CA GLU A 40 1.31 2.61 11.71
C GLU A 40 0.43 3.35 12.72
N LYS A 41 0.81 4.56 13.09
CA LYS A 41 0.04 5.40 14.03
C LYS A 41 -1.39 5.66 13.55
N LYS A 42 -1.55 5.94 12.26
CA LYS A 42 -2.86 6.20 11.66
C LYS A 42 -3.80 4.99 11.76
N TYR A 43 -3.27 3.78 11.65
CA TYR A 43 -4.05 2.54 11.64
C TYR A 43 -4.02 1.76 12.97
N ALA A 44 -3.34 2.25 13.99
CA ALA A 44 -3.12 1.55 15.26
C ALA A 44 -4.41 1.03 15.91
N LEU A 45 -5.47 1.85 15.94
CA LEU A 45 -6.76 1.45 16.51
C LEU A 45 -7.38 0.27 15.75
N PHE A 46 -7.23 0.19 14.45
CA PHE A 46 -7.76 -0.93 13.65
C PHE A 46 -7.04 -2.23 13.96
N PHE A 47 -5.72 -2.19 14.17
CA PHE A 47 -4.94 -3.35 14.62
C PHE A 47 -5.43 -3.85 15.98
N ILE A 48 -5.60 -2.94 16.93
CA ILE A 48 -6.08 -3.26 18.28
C ILE A 48 -7.48 -3.86 18.22
N GLN A 49 -8.40 -3.24 17.50
CA GLN A 49 -9.80 -3.71 17.40
C GLN A 49 -9.91 -5.10 16.75
N LYS A 50 -9.05 -5.40 15.79
CA LYS A 50 -9.03 -6.71 15.12
C LYS A 50 -8.16 -7.74 15.83
N GLY A 51 -7.41 -7.35 16.86
CA GLY A 51 -6.47 -8.24 17.55
C GLY A 51 -5.31 -8.70 16.66
N LEU A 52 -4.92 -7.88 15.68
CA LEU A 52 -3.82 -8.19 14.76
C LEU A 52 -2.50 -7.62 15.29
N THR A 53 -1.42 -8.32 15.00
CA THR A 53 -0.05 -7.83 15.27
C THR A 53 0.49 -7.02 14.10
N LEU A 54 1.35 -6.05 14.40
CA LEU A 54 2.15 -5.34 13.41
C LEU A 54 3.62 -5.41 13.85
N ASN A 55 4.46 -5.98 13.00
CA ASN A 55 5.89 -6.11 13.22
C ASN A 55 6.67 -5.29 12.19
N LEU A 56 7.49 -4.36 12.66
CA LEU A 56 8.34 -3.50 11.84
C LEU A 56 9.80 -3.82 12.10
N HIS A 57 10.59 -4.05 11.05
CA HIS A 57 12.03 -4.26 11.17
C HIS A 57 12.77 -3.90 9.89
N ASP A 58 14.10 -3.70 9.99
CA ASP A 58 14.99 -3.40 8.86
C ASP A 58 14.56 -2.23 7.98
N LEU A 59 13.98 -1.18 8.60
CA LEU A 59 13.45 0.01 7.91
C LEU A 59 14.38 1.23 7.99
N ASP A 60 15.50 1.14 8.72
CA ASP A 60 16.42 2.27 8.91
C ASP A 60 17.23 2.54 7.62
N ARG A 61 16.60 3.27 6.72
CA ARG A 61 17.22 3.73 5.49
C ARG A 61 16.60 5.03 4.97
N THR A 62 17.40 5.76 4.23
CA THR A 62 16.98 6.96 3.51
C THR A 62 16.59 6.61 2.09
N ILE A 63 15.43 7.10 1.66
CA ILE A 63 14.94 7.01 0.29
C ILE A 63 14.69 8.41 -0.28
N VAL A 64 14.72 8.56 -1.60
CA VAL A 64 14.32 9.80 -2.26
C VAL A 64 12.96 9.59 -2.88
N THR A 65 11.97 10.29 -2.35
CA THR A 65 10.58 10.16 -2.78
C THR A 65 9.79 11.44 -2.54
N ASP A 66 8.60 11.52 -3.10
CA ASP A 66 7.59 12.48 -2.67
C ASP A 66 6.78 11.84 -1.53
N LYS A 67 6.94 12.36 -0.32
CA LYS A 67 6.27 11.83 0.88
C LYS A 67 4.76 11.70 0.69
N LYS A 68 4.12 12.73 0.16
CA LYS A 68 2.66 12.77 -0.05
C LYS A 68 2.15 11.60 -0.90
N TRP A 69 2.82 11.33 -2.02
CA TRP A 69 2.44 10.26 -2.93
C TRP A 69 2.84 8.88 -2.42
N PHE A 70 4.03 8.76 -1.82
CA PHE A 70 4.48 7.50 -1.26
C PHE A 70 3.62 7.02 -0.09
N MET A 71 3.17 7.96 0.76
CA MET A 71 2.25 7.67 1.86
C MET A 71 0.91 7.10 1.37
N ILE A 72 0.40 7.56 0.22
CA ILE A 72 -0.82 7.01 -0.37
C ILE A 72 -0.64 5.52 -0.70
N ILE A 73 0.50 5.14 -1.29
CA ILE A 73 0.80 3.73 -1.57
C ILE A 73 0.80 2.91 -0.27
N LEU A 74 1.53 3.35 0.73
CA LEU A 74 1.61 2.66 2.02
C LEU A 74 0.23 2.49 2.67
N GLU A 75 -0.56 3.56 2.69
CA GLU A 75 -1.91 3.54 3.27
C GLU A 75 -2.85 2.59 2.53
N GLN A 76 -2.84 2.59 1.20
CA GLN A 76 -3.69 1.70 0.40
C GLN A 76 -3.30 0.23 0.59
N VAL A 77 -2.01 -0.08 0.59
CA VAL A 77 -1.53 -1.45 0.80
C VAL A 77 -1.83 -1.92 2.21
N LEU A 78 -1.54 -1.12 3.24
CA LEU A 78 -1.81 -1.47 4.63
C LEU A 78 -3.32 -1.62 4.90
N SER A 79 -4.13 -0.74 4.37
CA SER A 79 -5.59 -0.80 4.46
C SER A 79 -6.13 -2.10 3.86
N ASN A 80 -5.62 -2.53 2.71
CA ASN A 80 -5.98 -3.83 2.12
C ASN A 80 -5.58 -5.00 3.01
N SER A 81 -4.35 -5.00 3.53
CA SER A 81 -3.89 -6.05 4.44
C SER A 81 -4.78 -6.16 5.68
N LEU A 82 -5.13 -5.03 6.29
CA LEU A 82 -6.07 -4.98 7.43
C LEU A 82 -7.46 -5.51 7.08
N LYS A 83 -7.96 -5.16 5.89
CA LYS A 83 -9.29 -5.58 5.43
C LYS A 83 -9.41 -7.09 5.29
N TYR A 84 -8.38 -7.74 4.74
CA TYR A 84 -8.40 -9.15 4.39
C TYR A 84 -7.68 -10.07 5.37
N THR A 85 -7.10 -9.54 6.44
CA THR A 85 -6.48 -10.31 7.52
C THR A 85 -7.45 -10.39 8.71
N LYS A 86 -7.81 -11.61 9.09
CA LYS A 86 -8.72 -11.87 10.23
C LYS A 86 -7.97 -12.25 11.49
N GLU A 87 -6.89 -12.98 11.35
CA GLU A 87 -6.05 -13.49 12.42
C GLU A 87 -4.57 -13.36 12.06
N GLY A 88 -3.71 -13.33 13.06
CA GLY A 88 -2.27 -13.19 12.89
C GLY A 88 -1.84 -11.74 12.81
N GLY A 89 -1.24 -11.33 11.70
CA GLY A 89 -0.73 -9.96 11.62
C GLY A 89 -0.10 -9.59 10.30
N ILE A 90 0.57 -8.45 10.35
CA ILE A 90 1.25 -7.83 9.22
C ILE A 90 2.70 -7.58 9.63
N GLU A 91 3.62 -7.88 8.75
CA GLU A 91 5.05 -7.64 8.88
C GLU A 91 5.50 -6.67 7.77
N ILE A 92 6.21 -5.61 8.15
CA ILE A 92 6.74 -4.61 7.21
C ILE A 92 8.24 -4.53 7.42
N PHE A 93 8.99 -4.81 6.37
CA PHE A 93 10.45 -4.78 6.39
C PHE A 93 11.04 -4.44 5.03
N CYS A 94 12.30 -4.02 5.01
CA CYS A 94 13.03 -3.73 3.78
C CYS A 94 14.21 -4.70 3.63
N GLN A 95 14.35 -5.26 2.43
CA GLN A 95 15.48 -6.10 2.05
C GLN A 95 15.83 -5.86 0.59
N ASP A 96 17.12 -5.73 0.27
CA ASP A 96 17.64 -5.58 -1.11
C ASP A 96 16.86 -4.52 -1.94
N ASP A 97 16.69 -3.32 -1.38
CA ASP A 97 15.96 -2.20 -1.99
C ASP A 97 14.47 -2.49 -2.31
N VAL A 98 13.89 -3.46 -1.65
CA VAL A 98 12.47 -3.77 -1.73
C VAL A 98 11.83 -3.64 -0.35
N LEU A 99 10.76 -2.88 -0.27
CA LEU A 99 9.88 -2.82 0.90
C LEU A 99 8.81 -3.90 0.78
N TYR A 100 8.74 -4.76 1.78
CA TYR A 100 7.78 -5.86 1.88
C TYR A 100 6.69 -5.52 2.89
N LEU A 101 5.44 -5.71 2.50
CA LEU A 101 4.29 -5.71 3.40
C LEU A 101 3.64 -7.08 3.30
N LYS A 102 3.85 -7.91 4.30
CA LYS A 102 3.42 -9.32 4.33
C LYS A 102 2.31 -9.50 5.35
N ASP A 103 1.17 -10.00 4.93
CA ASP A 103 0.05 -10.33 5.80
C ASP A 103 -0.24 -11.83 5.85
N THR A 104 -0.92 -12.24 6.92
CA THR A 104 -1.43 -13.59 7.13
C THR A 104 -2.92 -13.70 6.78
N GLY A 105 -3.34 -12.93 5.78
CA GLY A 105 -4.74 -12.81 5.39
C GLY A 105 -5.27 -13.97 4.56
N LEU A 106 -6.43 -13.74 3.96
CA LEU A 106 -7.16 -14.73 3.16
C LEU A 106 -6.39 -15.18 1.91
N GLY A 107 -5.45 -14.37 1.45
CA GLY A 107 -4.79 -14.57 0.16
C GLY A 107 -5.71 -14.26 -1.03
N ILE A 108 -5.13 -14.32 -2.21
CA ILE A 108 -5.77 -13.99 -3.48
C ILE A 108 -5.72 -15.21 -4.38
N LYS A 109 -6.81 -15.51 -5.07
CA LYS A 109 -6.84 -16.59 -6.07
C LYS A 109 -5.90 -16.29 -7.23
N ASP A 110 -5.23 -17.30 -7.75
CA ASP A 110 -4.30 -17.17 -8.88
C ASP A 110 -4.95 -16.47 -10.08
N SER A 111 -6.21 -16.78 -10.37
CA SER A 111 -6.99 -16.12 -11.42
C SER A 111 -7.17 -14.61 -11.24
N ASP A 112 -7.10 -14.13 -10.01
CA ASP A 112 -7.29 -12.73 -9.67
C ASP A 112 -5.96 -11.96 -9.56
N ILE A 113 -4.84 -12.64 -9.28
CA ILE A 113 -3.54 -12.00 -9.02
C ILE A 113 -3.12 -11.08 -10.19
N LEU A 114 -3.28 -11.53 -11.42
CA LEU A 114 -2.90 -10.74 -12.60
C LEU A 114 -3.76 -9.49 -12.80
N ARG A 115 -4.92 -9.43 -12.16
CA ARG A 115 -5.92 -8.39 -12.33
C ARG A 115 -6.05 -7.43 -11.17
N VAL A 116 -5.35 -7.67 -10.05
CA VAL A 116 -5.52 -6.86 -8.82
C VAL A 116 -5.20 -5.39 -8.99
N PHE A 117 -4.38 -5.04 -9.97
CA PHE A 117 -4.03 -3.66 -10.30
C PHE A 117 -4.88 -3.05 -11.41
N GLU A 118 -5.86 -3.78 -11.96
CA GLU A 118 -6.78 -3.25 -12.97
C GLU A 118 -7.77 -2.27 -12.31
N ARG A 119 -8.15 -1.24 -13.06
CA ARG A 119 -9.11 -0.24 -12.61
C ARG A 119 -10.47 -0.87 -12.33
N GLY A 120 -10.99 -0.66 -11.13
CA GLY A 120 -12.31 -1.13 -10.72
C GLY A 120 -12.39 -2.65 -10.50
N PHE A 121 -11.25 -3.37 -10.57
CA PHE A 121 -11.25 -4.79 -10.28
C PHE A 121 -11.41 -5.04 -8.79
N SER A 122 -12.43 -5.79 -8.45
CA SER A 122 -12.67 -6.32 -7.11
C SER A 122 -12.67 -7.84 -7.20
N GLY A 123 -11.60 -8.46 -6.69
CA GLY A 123 -11.47 -9.92 -6.69
C GLY A 123 -12.57 -10.62 -5.87
N TYR A 124 -12.51 -11.94 -5.82
CA TYR A 124 -13.49 -12.76 -5.12
C TYR A 124 -13.76 -12.29 -3.67
N ASN A 125 -12.70 -12.05 -2.90
CA ASN A 125 -12.83 -11.60 -1.50
C ASN A 125 -13.46 -10.19 -1.40
N GLY A 126 -13.13 -9.28 -2.29
CA GLY A 126 -13.71 -7.93 -2.32
C GLY A 126 -15.19 -7.94 -2.65
N ARG A 127 -15.63 -8.81 -3.57
CA ARG A 127 -17.04 -8.99 -3.91
C ARG A 127 -17.85 -9.58 -2.75
N LEU A 128 -17.29 -10.56 -2.04
CA LEU A 128 -17.96 -11.19 -0.89
C LEU A 128 -18.16 -10.22 0.27
N THR A 129 -17.21 -9.33 0.49
CA THR A 129 -17.25 -8.40 1.64
C THR A 129 -17.96 -7.10 1.33
N HIS A 130 -18.25 -6.80 0.04
CA HIS A 130 -18.77 -5.50 -0.43
C HIS A 130 -17.96 -4.28 0.07
N GLN A 131 -16.67 -4.48 0.34
CA GLN A 131 -15.79 -3.47 0.97
C GLN A 131 -14.75 -2.88 0.03
N SER A 132 -14.66 -3.36 -1.22
CA SER A 132 -13.64 -2.94 -2.16
C SER A 132 -14.21 -2.08 -3.28
N SER A 133 -13.60 -0.91 -3.50
CA SER A 133 -13.90 -0.05 -4.65
C SER A 133 -13.18 -0.49 -5.93
N GLY A 134 -12.16 -1.34 -5.80
CA GLY A 134 -11.28 -1.71 -6.91
C GLY A 134 -10.37 -0.58 -7.40
N LEU A 135 -10.25 0.51 -6.66
CA LEU A 135 -9.45 1.69 -7.03
C LEU A 135 -8.13 1.80 -6.25
N GLY A 136 -8.06 1.23 -5.04
CA GLY A 136 -6.91 1.42 -4.15
C GLY A 136 -5.59 0.89 -4.72
N LEU A 137 -5.55 -0.36 -5.15
CA LEU A 137 -4.35 -0.95 -5.77
C LEU A 137 -4.07 -0.38 -7.17
N TYR A 138 -5.10 -0.08 -7.94
CA TYR A 138 -4.94 0.61 -9.22
C TYR A 138 -4.26 1.97 -9.04
N LEU A 139 -4.73 2.80 -8.11
CA LEU A 139 -4.13 4.08 -7.77
C LEU A 139 -2.68 3.91 -7.29
N SER A 140 -2.43 2.96 -6.40
CA SER A 140 -1.10 2.65 -5.90
C SER A 140 -0.13 2.28 -7.02
N LYS A 141 -0.58 1.48 -7.99
CA LYS A 141 0.21 1.11 -9.16
C LYS A 141 0.55 2.32 -10.03
N LYS A 142 -0.43 3.18 -10.29
CA LYS A 142 -0.23 4.41 -11.07
C LYS A 142 0.77 5.36 -10.40
N ILE A 143 0.64 5.56 -9.09
CA ILE A 143 1.57 6.40 -8.33
C ILE A 143 2.96 5.78 -8.33
N SER A 144 3.09 4.47 -8.08
CA SER A 144 4.36 3.76 -8.10
C SER A 144 5.08 3.92 -9.43
N ASP A 145 4.38 3.70 -10.54
CA ASP A 145 4.95 3.84 -11.89
C ASP A 145 5.47 5.28 -12.12
N GLN A 146 4.73 6.29 -11.69
CA GLN A 146 5.14 7.69 -11.82
C GLN A 146 6.28 8.09 -10.88
N LEU A 147 6.35 7.53 -9.68
CA LEU A 147 7.48 7.69 -8.76
C LEU A 147 8.73 6.89 -9.21
N GLY A 148 8.59 5.99 -10.18
CA GLY A 148 9.66 5.10 -10.63
C GLY A 148 9.93 3.95 -9.66
N ASN A 149 8.97 3.62 -8.82
CA ASN A 149 8.98 2.44 -7.98
C ASN A 149 8.32 1.27 -8.74
N SER A 150 8.70 0.04 -8.42
CA SER A 150 7.92 -1.11 -8.85
C SER A 150 6.88 -1.48 -7.77
N LEU A 151 5.75 -1.99 -8.18
CA LEU A 151 4.73 -2.51 -7.28
C LEU A 151 4.25 -3.86 -7.81
N SER A 152 4.44 -4.89 -7.01
CA SER A 152 4.02 -6.26 -7.32
C SER A 152 3.52 -6.95 -6.06
N LEU A 153 2.88 -8.10 -6.21
CA LEU A 153 2.47 -8.92 -5.09
C LEU A 153 2.58 -10.41 -5.40
N GLU A 154 2.74 -11.17 -4.34
CA GLU A 154 2.64 -12.62 -4.31
C GLU A 154 1.58 -13.00 -3.29
N SER A 155 0.78 -14.00 -3.58
CA SER A 155 -0.30 -14.39 -2.70
C SER A 155 -0.63 -15.86 -2.86
N GLN A 156 -1.08 -16.46 -1.76
CA GLN A 156 -1.60 -17.82 -1.75
C GLN A 156 -2.84 -17.86 -0.86
N VAL A 157 -3.92 -18.41 -1.39
CA VAL A 157 -5.18 -18.58 -0.64
C VAL A 157 -4.92 -19.34 0.66
N GLY A 158 -5.41 -18.80 1.76
CA GLY A 158 -5.26 -19.36 3.11
C GLY A 158 -3.91 -19.10 3.78
N GLN A 159 -2.95 -18.48 3.11
CA GLN A 159 -1.63 -18.15 3.67
C GLN A 159 -1.37 -16.66 3.80
N GLY A 160 -1.96 -15.85 2.93
CA GLY A 160 -1.81 -14.41 2.92
C GLY A 160 -1.22 -13.84 1.66
N THR A 161 -0.89 -12.56 1.74
CA THR A 161 -0.38 -11.75 0.62
C THR A 161 0.89 -11.02 1.03
N THR A 162 1.86 -10.97 0.13
CA THR A 162 3.07 -10.16 0.25
C THR A 162 3.09 -9.14 -0.87
N VAL A 163 2.96 -7.87 -0.53
CA VAL A 163 3.15 -6.75 -1.46
C VAL A 163 4.60 -6.33 -1.43
N LYS A 164 5.17 -6.13 -2.61
CA LYS A 164 6.56 -5.72 -2.80
C LYS A 164 6.60 -4.35 -3.48
N ILE A 165 7.23 -3.38 -2.83
CA ILE A 165 7.48 -2.05 -3.38
C ILE A 165 8.98 -1.94 -3.64
N GLY A 166 9.40 -2.03 -4.90
CA GLY A 166 10.78 -1.77 -5.28
C GLY A 166 11.08 -0.29 -5.10
N LEU A 167 12.03 0.03 -4.22
CA LEU A 167 12.45 1.39 -3.99
C LEU A 167 13.29 1.84 -5.17
N ALA A 168 12.98 3.03 -5.71
CA ALA A 168 13.70 3.55 -6.87
C ALA A 168 15.20 3.64 -6.55
N GLU A 169 16.03 2.98 -7.38
CA GLU A 169 17.47 3.15 -7.29
C GLU A 169 17.81 4.64 -7.44
N LYS A 170 18.63 5.12 -6.51
CA LYS A 170 19.25 6.45 -6.49
C LYS A 170 18.72 7.38 -7.60
N ARG A 171 17.56 7.96 -7.37
CA ARG A 171 17.22 9.14 -8.18
C ARG A 171 18.23 10.19 -7.81
N LEU A 172 19.09 10.40 -8.78
CA LEU A 172 20.20 11.30 -8.83
C LEU A 172 19.97 12.57 -8.04
N ALA A 173 21.03 12.90 -7.27
CA ALA A 173 21.44 14.25 -7.00
C ALA A 173 20.35 15.28 -7.28
N ILE A 174 19.53 15.50 -6.26
CA ILE A 174 18.91 16.80 -6.10
C ILE A 174 20.08 17.69 -5.65
N ASP A 175 20.73 18.31 -6.63
CA ASP A 175 21.65 19.39 -6.38
C ASP A 175 20.92 20.56 -5.71
#